data_ff110e2a572a1295e81e76e0497b74dc
#
_entry.id   ff110e2a572a1295e81e76e0497b74dc
#
_cell.length_a   1.000
_cell.length_b   1.000
_cell.length_c   1.000
_cell.angle_alpha   90.00
_cell.angle_beta   90.00
_cell.angle_gamma   90.00
#
_symmetry.space_group_name_H-M   'P 1'
#
loop_
_entity.id
_entity.type
_entity.pdbx_description
1 polymer ?
#
loop_
_entity_poly.entity_id
_entity_poly.type
_entity_poly.pdbx_seq_one_letter_code
_entity_poly.pdbx_strand_id
1 'polypeptide(L)'
;MSLADKIFIDMCQDILDNGVSTEGEKVRPHWEDGTSAYTIKKFGVVNRYDLSKEFPAITLRKTAIKSCTDEMLWIWQLKSNNVNDLHSHVWDEWADETGSIGKAYGYQMGVKHKYKEGMFDQVDRVIYDLKNNPFSRRIMTCLLYTSPSP
;
A
#
# COMPACT_ATOMS: atom_id res chain seq x y z
N MET A 1 2.67 -4.40 23.23
CA MET A 1 3.28 -4.95 22.00
C MET A 1 2.21 -5.78 21.32
N SER A 2 1.87 -5.46 20.07
CA SER A 2 0.87 -6.18 19.28
C SER A 2 1.42 -7.52 18.75
N LEU A 3 0.56 -8.40 18.24
CA LEU A 3 1.05 -9.59 17.50
C LEU A 3 1.81 -9.18 16.24
N ALA A 4 1.38 -8.08 15.59
CA ALA A 4 2.09 -7.55 14.43
C ALA A 4 3.50 -7.07 14.76
N ASP A 5 3.71 -6.45 15.93
CA ASP A 5 5.06 -6.07 16.41
C ASP A 5 5.96 -7.30 16.54
N LYS A 6 5.43 -8.38 17.12
CA LYS A 6 6.19 -9.63 17.29
C LYS A 6 6.59 -10.21 15.93
N ILE A 7 5.64 -10.33 15.00
CA ILE A 7 5.91 -10.82 13.65
C ILE A 7 6.99 -9.97 12.95
N PHE A 8 6.90 -8.64 13.11
CA PHE A 8 7.88 -7.72 12.55
C PHE A 8 9.28 -7.89 13.14
N ILE A 9 9.37 -8.01 14.48
CA ILE A 9 10.64 -8.25 15.18
C ILE A 9 11.26 -9.59 14.76
N ASP A 10 10.44 -10.65 14.73
CA ASP A 10 10.89 -12.00 14.32
C ASP A 10 11.41 -11.99 12.87
N MET A 11 10.73 -11.27 11.98
CA MET A 11 11.17 -11.07 10.60
C MET A 11 12.50 -10.31 10.52
N CYS A 12 12.66 -9.22 11.26
CA CYS A 12 13.89 -8.46 11.29
C CYS A 12 15.05 -9.31 11.82
N GLN A 13 14.82 -10.07 12.90
CA GLN A 13 15.82 -10.96 13.46
C GLN A 13 16.23 -12.06 12.45
N ASP A 14 15.26 -12.68 11.78
CA ASP A 14 15.54 -13.67 10.74
C ASP A 14 16.36 -13.10 9.58
N ILE A 15 16.11 -11.82 9.19
CA ILE A 15 16.94 -11.16 8.17
C ILE A 15 18.37 -10.95 8.67
N LEU A 16 18.54 -10.53 9.93
CA LEU A 16 19.87 -10.32 10.51
C LEU A 16 20.67 -11.62 10.63
N ASP A 17 20.00 -12.71 11.03
CA ASP A 17 20.65 -14.00 11.29
C ASP A 17 20.91 -14.81 10.01
N ASN A 18 20.00 -14.72 9.03
CA ASN A 18 19.97 -15.59 7.86
C ASN A 18 19.96 -14.84 6.51
N GLY A 19 20.09 -13.52 6.53
CA GLY A 19 20.15 -12.70 5.33
C GLY A 19 21.52 -12.69 4.68
N VAL A 20 21.58 -12.22 3.44
CA VAL A 20 22.81 -12.05 2.66
C VAL A 20 23.22 -10.58 2.71
N SER A 21 24.45 -10.31 3.16
CA SER A 21 25.03 -8.97 3.12
C SER A 21 25.39 -8.57 1.69
N THR A 22 25.24 -7.27 1.39
CA THR A 22 25.77 -6.65 0.17
C THR A 22 27.17 -6.07 0.37
N GLU A 23 27.82 -6.35 1.47
CA GLU A 23 29.20 -5.89 1.74
C GLU A 23 30.15 -6.36 0.64
N GLY A 24 30.94 -5.42 0.09
CA GLY A 24 31.81 -5.70 -1.03
C GLY A 24 31.15 -5.62 -2.41
N GLU A 25 29.83 -5.49 -2.49
CA GLU A 25 29.14 -5.27 -3.77
C GLU A 25 29.11 -3.78 -4.15
N LYS A 26 28.98 -3.48 -5.45
CA LYS A 26 28.74 -2.12 -5.92
C LYS A 26 27.30 -1.72 -5.62
N VAL A 27 27.11 -0.93 -4.56
CA VAL A 27 25.78 -0.42 -4.14
C VAL A 27 25.58 1.04 -4.54
N ARG A 28 24.30 1.44 -4.77
CA ARG A 28 23.96 2.82 -5.11
C ARG A 28 23.91 3.76 -3.89
N PRO A 29 23.31 3.34 -2.74
CA PRO A 29 23.19 4.23 -1.59
C PRO A 29 24.54 4.43 -0.90
N HIS A 30 24.76 5.66 -0.41
CA HIS A 30 25.91 6.06 0.38
C HIS A 30 25.44 6.83 1.61
N TRP A 31 26.24 6.75 2.67
CA TRP A 31 26.06 7.58 3.85
C TRP A 31 26.51 9.02 3.56
N GLU A 32 26.18 9.96 4.45
CA GLU A 32 26.55 11.37 4.30
C GLU A 32 28.09 11.58 4.18
N ASP A 33 28.89 10.69 4.75
CA ASP A 33 30.35 10.68 4.67
C ASP A 33 30.91 10.10 3.34
N GLY A 34 30.03 9.69 2.43
CA GLY A 34 30.37 9.10 1.13
C GLY A 34 30.72 7.61 1.17
N THR A 35 30.66 6.95 2.35
CA THR A 35 30.87 5.50 2.43
C THR A 35 29.66 4.73 1.89
N SER A 36 29.89 3.55 1.33
CA SER A 36 28.82 2.69 0.79
C SER A 36 27.87 2.23 1.91
N ALA A 37 26.56 2.43 1.71
CA ALA A 37 25.54 1.97 2.62
C ALA A 37 25.10 0.54 2.27
N TYR A 38 25.77 -0.45 2.87
CA TYR A 38 25.46 -1.85 2.69
C TYR A 38 24.19 -2.26 3.41
N THR A 39 23.54 -3.31 2.92
CA THR A 39 22.30 -3.85 3.50
C THR A 39 22.42 -5.36 3.70
N ILE A 40 21.65 -5.88 4.66
CA ILE A 40 21.39 -7.31 4.78
C ILE A 40 20.02 -7.58 4.19
N LYS A 41 19.91 -8.49 3.25
CA LYS A 41 18.67 -8.80 2.53
C LYS A 41 18.33 -10.28 2.57
N LYS A 42 17.05 -10.59 2.63
CA LYS A 42 16.52 -11.95 2.49
C LYS A 42 15.45 -11.95 1.41
N PHE A 43 15.53 -12.89 0.49
CA PHE A 43 14.55 -13.05 -0.58
C PHE A 43 13.43 -13.98 -0.13
N GLY A 44 12.18 -13.50 -0.23
CA GLY A 44 10.99 -14.30 0.07
C GLY A 44 10.71 -14.46 1.57
N VAL A 45 10.06 -13.48 2.18
CA VAL A 45 9.52 -13.54 3.54
C VAL A 45 8.01 -13.61 3.47
N VAL A 46 7.38 -14.48 4.26
CA VAL A 46 5.92 -14.61 4.36
C VAL A 46 5.47 -14.33 5.77
N ASN A 47 4.76 -13.23 5.97
CA ASN A 47 4.12 -12.89 7.24
C ASN A 47 2.62 -13.23 7.17
N ARG A 48 2.06 -13.76 8.27
CA ARG A 48 0.64 -14.10 8.40
C ARG A 48 0.04 -13.36 9.57
N TYR A 49 -1.08 -12.68 9.32
CA TYR A 49 -1.82 -11.92 10.32
C TYR A 49 -3.22 -12.50 10.46
N ASP A 50 -3.58 -12.86 11.69
CA ASP A 50 -4.92 -13.36 12.02
C ASP A 50 -5.83 -12.17 12.39
N LEU A 51 -6.60 -11.68 11.42
CA LEU A 51 -7.48 -10.53 11.60
C LEU A 51 -8.65 -10.79 12.55
N SER A 52 -8.90 -12.06 12.94
CA SER A 52 -9.88 -12.38 13.98
C SER A 52 -9.38 -12.02 15.39
N LYS A 53 -8.07 -11.83 15.56
CA LYS A 53 -7.44 -11.54 16.85
C LYS A 53 -7.14 -10.05 17.01
N GLU A 54 -6.53 -9.44 16.00
CA GLU A 54 -6.23 -8.01 16.03
C GLU A 54 -6.03 -7.45 14.62
N PHE A 55 -6.17 -6.11 14.49
CA PHE A 55 -5.75 -5.39 13.31
C PHE A 55 -4.20 -5.29 13.33
N PRO A 56 -3.48 -5.64 12.24
CA PRO A 56 -2.02 -5.74 12.22
C PRO A 56 -1.31 -4.38 12.18
N ALA A 57 -1.55 -3.55 13.19
CA ALA A 57 -0.87 -2.27 13.34
C ALA A 57 0.43 -2.43 14.11
N ILE A 58 1.52 -1.94 13.53
CA ILE A 58 2.83 -1.84 14.21
C ILE A 58 2.77 -0.71 15.24
N THR A 59 3.13 -1.01 16.50
CA THR A 59 3.13 -0.06 17.61
C THR A 59 4.54 0.31 18.12
N LEU A 60 5.59 -0.24 17.50
CA LEU A 60 6.99 0.02 17.85
C LEU A 60 7.43 1.46 17.61
N ARG A 61 6.72 2.16 16.73
CA ARG A 61 6.86 3.60 16.48
C ARG A 61 5.49 4.20 16.20
N LYS A 62 5.38 5.53 16.34
CA LYS A 62 4.16 6.25 15.99
C LYS A 62 3.86 6.04 14.49
N THR A 63 2.69 5.48 14.20
CA THR A 63 2.17 5.27 12.85
C THR A 63 1.12 6.34 12.53
N ALA A 64 1.14 6.89 11.32
CA ALA A 64 0.19 7.91 10.87
C ALA A 64 -1.17 7.30 10.47
N ILE A 65 -1.79 6.49 11.35
CA ILE A 65 -3.04 5.73 11.08
C ILE A 65 -4.15 6.66 10.56
N LYS A 66 -4.28 7.86 11.14
CA LYS A 66 -5.33 8.79 10.73
C LYS A 66 -5.17 9.19 9.26
N SER A 67 -3.98 9.60 8.84
CA SER A 67 -3.70 9.97 7.44
C SER A 67 -3.84 8.79 6.49
N CYS A 68 -3.38 7.60 6.90
CA CYS A 68 -3.54 6.38 6.09
C CYS A 68 -5.03 6.01 5.91
N THR A 69 -5.84 6.16 6.96
CA THR A 69 -7.28 5.89 6.88
C THR A 69 -7.98 6.90 5.98
N ASP A 70 -7.64 8.19 6.10
CA ASP A 70 -8.17 9.26 5.28
C ASP A 70 -7.87 9.03 3.79
N GLU A 71 -6.63 8.67 3.46
CA GLU A 71 -6.22 8.31 2.11
C GLU A 71 -6.96 7.06 1.58
N MET A 72 -7.12 6.03 2.41
CA MET A 72 -7.90 4.85 2.05
C MET A 72 -9.36 5.18 1.73
N LEU A 73 -10.00 6.03 2.52
CA LEU A 73 -11.36 6.48 2.26
C LEU A 73 -11.45 7.34 1.00
N TRP A 74 -10.49 8.21 0.77
CA TRP A 74 -10.39 9.03 -0.43
C TRP A 74 -10.28 8.18 -1.71
N ILE A 75 -9.42 7.15 -1.71
CA ILE A 75 -9.22 6.26 -2.86
C ILE A 75 -10.42 5.33 -3.08
N TRP A 76 -10.90 4.67 -2.03
CA TRP A 76 -11.86 3.57 -2.15
C TRP A 76 -13.31 4.00 -2.03
N GLN A 77 -13.63 4.93 -1.15
CA GLN A 77 -15.00 5.35 -0.90
C GLN A 77 -15.38 6.55 -1.76
N LEU A 78 -14.58 7.60 -1.76
CA LEU A 78 -14.81 8.78 -2.58
C LEU A 78 -14.46 8.54 -4.04
N LYS A 79 -13.51 7.64 -4.32
CA LYS A 79 -13.01 7.36 -5.68
C LYS A 79 -12.51 8.65 -6.35
N SER A 80 -11.93 9.54 -5.54
CA SER A 80 -11.48 10.85 -5.97
C SER A 80 -10.01 10.83 -6.41
N ASN A 81 -9.67 11.74 -7.31
CA ASN A 81 -8.32 12.08 -7.72
C ASN A 81 -7.99 13.55 -7.43
N ASN A 82 -8.84 14.24 -6.68
CA ASN A 82 -8.64 15.64 -6.31
C ASN A 82 -8.15 15.74 -4.86
N VAL A 83 -6.99 16.37 -4.65
CA VAL A 83 -6.39 16.52 -3.31
C VAL A 83 -7.21 17.40 -2.38
N ASN A 84 -8.11 18.24 -2.91
CA ASN A 84 -9.02 19.04 -2.10
C ASN A 84 -10.07 18.21 -1.36
N ASP A 85 -10.28 16.93 -1.76
CA ASP A 85 -11.14 15.98 -1.08
C ASP A 85 -10.40 15.17 -0.01
N LEU A 86 -9.09 15.40 0.17
CA LEU A 86 -8.22 14.72 1.10
C LEU A 86 -7.79 15.68 2.22
N HIS A 87 -7.90 15.25 3.49
CA HIS A 87 -7.49 16.11 4.61
C HIS A 87 -5.98 16.11 4.86
N SER A 88 -5.27 15.09 4.38
CA SER A 88 -3.81 15.04 4.46
C SER A 88 -3.15 15.67 3.23
N HIS A 89 -1.93 16.16 3.39
CA HIS A 89 -1.18 16.87 2.34
C HIS A 89 -0.16 15.99 1.62
N VAL A 90 -0.32 14.66 1.70
CA VAL A 90 0.68 13.69 1.17
C VAL A 90 0.74 13.66 -0.36
N TRP A 91 -0.29 14.18 -1.04
CA TRP A 91 -0.40 14.18 -2.50
C TRP A 91 -0.33 15.56 -3.14
N ASP A 92 -0.15 16.64 -2.37
CA ASP A 92 -0.19 18.01 -2.87
C ASP A 92 0.86 18.28 -3.95
N GLU A 93 2.06 17.73 -3.83
CA GLU A 93 3.15 17.91 -4.79
C GLU A 93 2.87 17.31 -6.18
N TRP A 94 1.91 16.38 -6.27
CA TRP A 94 1.50 15.76 -7.54
C TRP A 94 0.27 16.39 -8.18
N ALA A 95 -0.36 17.33 -7.49
CA ALA A 95 -1.58 17.97 -7.94
C ALA A 95 -1.29 19.10 -8.95
N ASP A 96 -2.13 19.19 -9.97
CA ASP A 96 -2.16 20.34 -10.87
C ASP A 96 -2.86 21.55 -10.22
N GLU A 97 -2.99 22.66 -10.95
CA GLU A 97 -3.61 23.90 -10.47
C GLU A 97 -5.08 23.72 -10.03
N THR A 98 -5.74 22.66 -10.50
CA THR A 98 -7.14 22.31 -10.13
C THR A 98 -7.22 21.40 -8.92
N GLY A 99 -6.09 20.93 -8.40
CA GLY A 99 -5.97 19.95 -7.34
C GLY A 99 -6.08 18.50 -7.83
N SER A 100 -6.04 18.26 -9.14
CA SER A 100 -6.13 16.91 -9.71
C SER A 100 -4.76 16.23 -9.79
N ILE A 101 -4.69 14.96 -9.39
CA ILE A 101 -3.54 14.08 -9.63
C ILE A 101 -3.73 13.19 -10.87
N GLY A 102 -4.62 13.57 -11.79
CA GLY A 102 -4.86 12.87 -13.03
C GLY A 102 -5.56 11.52 -12.87
N LYS A 103 -5.23 10.55 -13.73
CA LYS A 103 -5.84 9.21 -13.72
C LYS A 103 -5.20 8.28 -12.68
N ALA A 104 -4.99 8.79 -11.47
CA ALA A 104 -4.39 8.05 -10.36
C ALA A 104 -5.40 7.09 -9.68
N TYR A 105 -5.11 6.71 -8.45
CA TYR A 105 -5.75 5.58 -7.77
C TYR A 105 -7.28 5.69 -7.66
N GLY A 106 -7.80 6.80 -7.13
CA GLY A 106 -9.24 6.98 -6.96
C GLY A 106 -9.99 6.99 -8.29
N TYR A 107 -9.44 7.67 -9.31
CA TYR A 107 -10.00 7.64 -10.66
C TYR A 107 -10.11 6.20 -11.19
N GLN A 108 -9.04 5.41 -11.08
CA GLN A 108 -9.03 4.03 -11.57
C GLN A 108 -10.02 3.13 -10.82
N MET A 109 -10.21 3.36 -9.52
CA MET A 109 -11.23 2.65 -8.72
C MET A 109 -12.65 2.98 -9.18
N GLY A 110 -12.90 4.22 -9.60
CA GLY A 110 -14.24 4.70 -10.00
C GLY A 110 -14.62 4.42 -11.45
N VAL A 111 -13.68 4.01 -12.31
CA VAL A 111 -14.00 3.70 -13.72
C VAL A 111 -14.90 2.49 -13.80
N LYS A 112 -16.05 2.66 -14.50
CA LYS A 112 -17.03 1.58 -14.67
C LYS A 112 -16.65 0.65 -15.81
N HIS A 113 -16.73 -0.64 -15.52
CA HIS A 113 -16.49 -1.73 -16.46
C HIS A 113 -17.75 -2.59 -16.62
N LYS A 114 -17.90 -3.19 -17.80
CA LYS A 114 -19.02 -4.09 -18.09
C LYS A 114 -18.69 -5.50 -17.60
N TYR A 115 -19.52 -6.01 -16.69
CA TYR A 115 -19.52 -7.39 -16.23
C TYR A 115 -20.79 -8.11 -16.73
N LYS A 116 -20.87 -9.42 -16.50
CA LYS A 116 -22.05 -10.21 -16.85
C LYS A 116 -23.30 -9.70 -16.13
N GLU A 117 -23.15 -9.29 -14.89
CA GLU A 117 -24.21 -8.86 -13.98
C GLU A 117 -24.57 -7.36 -14.12
N GLY A 118 -23.80 -6.59 -14.88
CA GLY A 118 -24.05 -5.15 -15.08
C GLY A 118 -22.79 -4.30 -15.16
N MET A 119 -22.99 -3.00 -14.97
CA MET A 119 -21.90 -2.02 -14.95
C MET A 119 -21.48 -1.76 -13.51
N PHE A 120 -20.22 -2.05 -13.19
CA PHE A 120 -19.63 -1.81 -11.88
C PHE A 120 -18.28 -1.11 -12.03
N ASP A 121 -17.95 -0.24 -11.10
CA ASP A 121 -16.55 0.08 -10.88
C ASP A 121 -15.88 -1.00 -10.01
N GLN A 122 -14.55 -0.89 -9.81
CA GLN A 122 -13.81 -1.94 -9.15
C GLN A 122 -14.24 -2.16 -7.70
N VAL A 123 -14.56 -1.08 -6.97
CA VAL A 123 -14.97 -1.17 -5.56
C VAL A 123 -16.36 -1.81 -5.44
N ASP A 124 -17.31 -1.33 -6.24
CA ASP A 124 -18.68 -1.86 -6.25
C ASP A 124 -18.69 -3.34 -6.68
N ARG A 125 -17.79 -3.72 -7.61
CA ARG A 125 -17.61 -5.12 -8.01
C ARG A 125 -17.12 -5.99 -6.85
N VAL A 126 -16.11 -5.55 -6.13
CA VAL A 126 -15.61 -6.28 -4.95
C VAL A 126 -16.70 -6.44 -3.90
N ILE A 127 -17.47 -5.38 -3.62
CA ILE A 127 -18.58 -5.45 -2.65
C ILE A 127 -19.66 -6.42 -3.11
N TYR A 128 -20.01 -6.38 -4.40
CA TYR A 128 -20.96 -7.33 -5.00
C TYR A 128 -20.49 -8.79 -4.84
N ASP A 129 -19.23 -9.05 -5.17
CA ASP A 129 -18.66 -10.41 -5.09
C ASP A 129 -18.56 -10.90 -3.64
N LEU A 130 -18.16 -10.05 -2.69
CA LEU A 130 -18.14 -10.40 -1.27
C LEU A 130 -19.53 -10.76 -0.73
N LYS A 131 -20.58 -10.11 -1.21
CA LYS A 131 -21.96 -10.39 -0.80
C LYS A 131 -22.52 -11.67 -1.45
N ASN A 132 -22.19 -11.94 -2.70
CA ASN A 132 -22.83 -12.98 -3.49
C ASN A 132 -21.97 -14.24 -3.67
N ASN A 133 -20.64 -14.13 -3.59
CA ASN A 133 -19.70 -15.24 -3.72
C ASN A 133 -18.40 -15.01 -2.95
N PRO A 134 -18.45 -14.95 -1.60
CA PRO A 134 -17.30 -14.56 -0.76
C PRO A 134 -16.11 -15.53 -0.84
N PHE A 135 -16.31 -16.76 -1.32
CA PHE A 135 -15.24 -17.74 -1.50
C PHE A 135 -14.60 -17.71 -2.90
N SER A 136 -14.98 -16.76 -3.74
CA SER A 136 -14.35 -16.60 -5.06
C SER A 136 -12.88 -16.22 -4.93
N ARG A 137 -12.02 -16.88 -5.68
CA ARG A 137 -10.59 -16.55 -5.82
C ARG A 137 -10.34 -15.39 -6.80
N ARG A 138 -11.40 -14.74 -7.29
CA ARG A 138 -11.35 -13.66 -8.29
C ARG A 138 -11.82 -12.32 -7.72
N ILE A 139 -11.95 -12.20 -6.41
CA ILE A 139 -12.26 -10.94 -5.74
C ILE A 139 -10.95 -10.16 -5.67
N MET A 140 -10.76 -9.22 -6.57
CA MET A 140 -9.54 -8.43 -6.67
C MET A 140 -9.81 -7.06 -7.28
N THR A 141 -8.94 -6.12 -6.97
CA THR A 141 -8.82 -4.85 -7.65
C THR A 141 -7.44 -4.74 -8.28
N CYS A 142 -7.33 -3.94 -9.34
CA CYS A 142 -6.07 -3.68 -10.01
C CYS A 142 -5.85 -2.17 -10.12
N LEU A 143 -4.70 -1.72 -9.65
CA LEU A 143 -4.23 -0.36 -9.81
C LEU A 143 -2.95 -0.38 -10.64
N LEU A 144 -2.94 0.39 -11.71
CA LEU A 144 -1.76 0.57 -12.54
C LEU A 144 -1.25 2.00 -12.35
N TYR A 145 -0.02 2.13 -11.95
CA TYR A 145 0.65 3.42 -11.91
C TYR A 145 1.03 3.79 -13.35
N THR A 146 0.32 4.78 -13.91
CA THR A 146 0.48 5.19 -15.31
C THR A 146 1.16 6.53 -15.48
N SER A 147 1.47 7.23 -14.38
CA SER A 147 2.20 8.50 -14.44
C SER A 147 3.71 8.22 -14.48
N PRO A 148 4.48 8.94 -15.31
CA PRO A 148 5.92 8.91 -15.19
C PRO A 148 6.30 9.37 -13.77
N SER A 149 7.17 8.61 -13.13
CA SER A 149 7.77 9.04 -11.86
C SER A 149 8.51 10.37 -12.11
N PRO A 150 8.36 11.38 -11.25
CA PRO A 150 9.14 12.61 -11.35
C PRO A 150 10.65 12.38 -11.30
#